data_bc5832b8e096525876cc0302713aae9d
#
_entry.id   bc5832b8e096525876cc0302713aae9d
#
_cell.length_a   1.000
_cell.length_b   1.000
_cell.length_c   1.000
_cell.angle_alpha   90.00
_cell.angle_beta   90.00
_cell.angle_gamma   90.00
#
_symmetry.space_group_name_H-M   'P 1'
#
loop_
_entity.id
_entity.type
_entity.pdbx_description
1 polymer ?
#
loop_
_entity_poly.entity_id
_entity_poly.type
_entity_poly.pdbx_seq_one_letter_code
_entity_poly.pdbx_strand_id
1 'polypeptide(L)'
;LKHLLRNPKLMILGPLALLLAALVACGSSATATPVPAAPTAMPAAASPTAIAPTSVPSTGGGSAATTVPAPTAQPTAAPPPPPSVPKPSGTLRVGQKELGPYVGNPMLIGNPQIFLNSAIPITETLGMYNFDNGQVGPMLAKSWDISADGQTWTFHIRDDVEFHKGFGRMTVEDVVFSFDQVANSTKHARSANAKEMFFAENGSRTTPDDFTWVVDTGEPFSSIPILELLGTPRAVAAWVVSKKQWDQEGEDEANFNTAATGPWEIDEAETGSFWRMKAVEGHWRKTPAFAELLFQEIPEESARLAGFKTGILDTFVMALDTITEVESVKGAQLMQVPNAVQAGINFYGQLYVPARDGGGESWPAYNPDNPWVSSNSDITSPEWADARNVRLALSIAIDRQSIIDNLLLGFGHQLTLKDWMGFEDRLPSPQETWPYDPERAKRLLAEAGFPNGFNITLTPAIRGAPSEVEACEAVAQFWDAIGINVDFQNVPYGTYRPTAVARTYEGVSCHNVGARLAPIQGMASFLNSGNFSWGSEHPITEDLIPRAQKSVVTADRIALEDEIAAFYINEVFGETGLYVVDNVWPVGPNINPWGDFIKQGDLRQINGFEYMTPR
;
A
#
# COMPACT_ATOMS: atom_id res chain seq x y z
N LEU A 1 -9.33 44.63 -30.64
CA LEU A 1 -9.58 45.99 -30.09
C LEU A 1 -9.42 45.90 -28.56
N LYS A 2 -8.29 46.28 -28.10
CA LYS A 2 -7.83 47.44 -27.35
C LYS A 2 -8.54 47.70 -26.01
N HIS A 3 -7.68 47.72 -24.98
CA HIS A 3 -7.74 48.46 -23.71
C HIS A 3 -8.45 47.77 -22.53
N LEU A 4 -7.98 47.75 -21.31
CA LEU A 4 -6.89 48.44 -20.57
C LEU A 4 -6.67 47.69 -19.23
N LEU A 5 -5.42 47.45 -18.88
CA LEU A 5 -4.71 47.73 -17.64
C LEU A 5 -5.53 48.05 -16.36
N ARG A 6 -5.31 47.31 -15.27
CA ARG A 6 -4.64 47.84 -14.07
C ARG A 6 -4.60 46.83 -12.93
N ASN A 7 -3.40 46.53 -12.49
CA ASN A 7 -3.09 45.99 -11.16
C ASN A 7 -3.50 47.00 -10.08
N PRO A 8 -3.88 46.52 -8.89
CA PRO A 8 -3.07 46.91 -7.77
C PRO A 8 -2.70 45.70 -6.85
N LYS A 9 -1.42 45.66 -6.50
CA LYS A 9 -0.87 44.98 -5.36
C LYS A 9 -1.62 45.42 -4.09
N LEU A 10 -2.06 44.46 -3.27
CA LEU A 10 -2.25 44.72 -1.85
C LEU A 10 -1.64 43.59 -1.06
N MET A 11 -0.61 43.93 -0.32
CA MET A 11 0.03 43.20 0.76
C MET A 11 -1.03 42.80 1.79
N ILE A 12 -1.01 41.54 2.21
CA ILE A 12 -1.36 41.18 3.58
C ILE A 12 -0.18 40.32 4.09
N LEU A 13 0.76 40.99 4.76
CA LEU A 13 1.76 40.44 5.63
C LEU A 13 1.20 40.47 7.05
N GLY A 14 1.21 39.30 7.71
CA GLY A 14 1.16 39.10 9.15
C GLY A 14 0.07 38.12 9.59
N PRO A 15 0.26 37.36 10.65
CA PRO A 15 1.42 37.32 11.56
C PRO A 15 1.94 35.87 11.80
N LEU A 16 3.12 35.54 11.33
CA LEU A 16 3.84 34.31 11.76
C LEU A 16 5.18 34.60 12.47
N ALA A 17 5.40 35.84 12.84
CA ALA A 17 6.68 36.29 13.46
C ALA A 17 6.65 36.42 14.98
N LEU A 18 5.71 35.81 15.69
CA LEU A 18 5.54 36.03 17.13
C LEU A 18 5.65 34.75 18.00
N LEU A 19 6.10 33.64 17.46
CA LEU A 19 6.26 32.39 18.22
C LEU A 19 7.71 31.95 18.46
N LEU A 20 8.72 32.71 18.02
CA LEU A 20 10.15 32.37 18.21
C LEU A 20 10.90 33.22 19.25
N ALA A 21 10.22 34.01 20.08
CA ALA A 21 10.87 34.91 21.04
C ALA A 21 10.61 34.61 22.53
N ALA A 22 10.15 33.41 22.92
CA ALA A 22 9.77 33.10 24.29
C ALA A 22 10.51 31.90 24.94
N LEU A 23 11.70 31.53 24.49
CA LEU A 23 12.47 30.41 25.08
C LEU A 23 13.90 30.78 25.53
N VAL A 24 14.07 31.94 26.13
CA VAL A 24 15.28 32.21 26.94
C VAL A 24 14.85 32.89 28.24
N ALA A 25 14.74 32.16 29.29
CA ALA A 25 15.01 32.42 30.69
C ALA A 25 14.06 31.69 31.64
N CYS A 26 14.52 30.61 32.23
CA CYS A 26 14.43 30.34 33.65
C CYS A 26 15.09 28.99 33.97
N GLY A 27 16.31 29.04 34.46
CA GLY A 27 16.94 27.91 35.10
C GLY A 27 16.32 27.71 36.48
N SER A 28 15.89 26.48 36.78
CA SER A 28 15.78 26.00 38.17
C SER A 28 16.00 24.48 38.17
N SER A 29 16.96 24.12 39.02
CA SER A 29 17.41 22.78 39.36
C SER A 29 16.23 21.85 39.70
N ALA A 30 16.08 20.76 38.98
CA ALA A 30 15.18 19.67 39.32
C ALA A 30 15.97 18.52 39.93
N THR A 31 15.58 18.15 41.14
CA THR A 31 16.03 17.03 41.95
C THR A 31 15.70 15.70 41.24
N ALA A 32 16.67 14.81 41.15
CA ALA A 32 16.52 13.49 40.56
C ALA A 32 15.52 12.62 41.35
N THR A 33 14.50 12.12 40.67
CA THR A 33 13.61 11.07 41.17
C THR A 33 14.19 9.69 40.83
N PRO A 34 14.14 8.68 41.71
CA PRO A 34 14.78 7.40 41.48
C PRO A 34 14.01 6.58 40.42
N VAL A 35 14.78 5.93 39.55
CA VAL A 35 14.34 5.00 38.51
C VAL A 35 13.70 3.76 39.17
N PRO A 36 12.52 3.28 38.75
CA PRO A 36 11.99 2.00 39.19
C PRO A 36 12.81 0.84 38.61
N ALA A 37 13.06 -0.17 39.44
CA ALA A 37 13.78 -1.37 39.08
C ALA A 37 13.06 -2.19 37.99
N ALA A 38 13.83 -2.78 37.09
CA ALA A 38 13.36 -3.67 36.02
C ALA A 38 12.62 -4.89 36.58
N PRO A 39 11.55 -5.38 35.92
CA PRO A 39 10.88 -6.59 36.33
C PRO A 39 11.74 -7.83 36.05
N THR A 40 11.79 -8.70 37.05
CA THR A 40 12.48 -9.99 37.05
C THR A 40 11.89 -10.91 35.98
N ALA A 41 12.75 -11.56 35.19
CA ALA A 41 12.39 -12.51 34.16
C ALA A 41 11.57 -13.69 34.74
N MET A 42 10.47 -14.00 34.09
CA MET A 42 9.70 -15.23 34.34
C MET A 42 10.44 -16.45 33.77
N PRO A 43 10.36 -17.63 34.44
CA PRO A 43 10.99 -18.86 33.96
C PRO A 43 10.29 -19.37 32.67
N ALA A 44 11.11 -19.88 31.75
CA ALA A 44 10.66 -20.50 30.50
C ALA A 44 9.73 -21.69 30.76
N ALA A 45 8.60 -21.74 30.07
CA ALA A 45 7.69 -22.88 30.06
C ALA A 45 8.33 -24.06 29.32
N ALA A 46 8.28 -25.23 29.96
CA ALA A 46 8.79 -26.49 29.40
C ALA A 46 7.95 -26.96 28.22
N SER A 47 8.60 -27.40 27.15
CA SER A 47 8.00 -28.05 25.98
C SER A 47 7.30 -29.37 26.37
N PRO A 48 6.14 -29.68 25.80
CA PRO A 48 5.49 -30.99 26.04
C PRO A 48 6.24 -32.13 25.32
N THR A 49 6.57 -33.15 26.09
CA THR A 49 7.18 -34.39 25.63
C THR A 49 6.17 -35.22 24.82
N ALA A 50 6.55 -35.63 23.63
CA ALA A 50 5.77 -36.54 22.80
C ALA A 50 5.59 -37.92 23.49
N ILE A 51 4.34 -38.38 23.64
CA ILE A 51 3.98 -39.71 24.12
C ILE A 51 3.92 -40.65 22.92
N ALA A 52 4.75 -41.70 22.92
CA ALA A 52 4.73 -42.77 21.94
C ALA A 52 3.50 -43.68 22.12
N PRO A 53 2.93 -44.25 21.06
CA PRO A 53 1.79 -45.15 21.19
C PRO A 53 2.24 -46.53 21.69
N THR A 54 1.60 -46.98 22.78
CA THR A 54 1.77 -48.29 23.35
C THR A 54 0.93 -49.33 22.59
N SER A 55 1.54 -50.35 22.06
CA SER A 55 0.89 -51.50 21.43
C SER A 55 0.21 -52.40 22.47
N VAL A 56 -1.06 -52.74 22.22
CA VAL A 56 -1.83 -53.71 23.02
C VAL A 56 -1.77 -55.09 22.34
N PRO A 57 -1.48 -56.17 23.06
CA PRO A 57 -1.48 -57.50 22.47
C PRO A 57 -2.90 -58.05 22.30
N SER A 58 -3.13 -58.69 21.14
CA SER A 58 -4.32 -59.45 20.81
C SER A 58 -4.30 -60.80 21.53
N THR A 59 -5.32 -61.07 22.36
CA THR A 59 -5.64 -62.45 22.76
C THR A 59 -7.05 -62.78 22.26
N GLY A 60 -7.10 -63.83 21.44
CA GLY A 60 -8.35 -64.37 20.94
C GLY A 60 -9.09 -65.18 22.01
N GLY A 61 -10.43 -65.09 21.97
CA GLY A 61 -11.31 -65.91 22.79
C GLY A 61 -12.72 -65.76 22.24
N GLY A 62 -13.20 -66.79 21.53
CA GLY A 62 -14.59 -66.81 21.04
C GLY A 62 -15.58 -67.01 22.18
N SER A 63 -16.70 -66.30 22.07
CA SER A 63 -17.92 -66.69 22.79
C SER A 63 -19.18 -66.23 22.05
N ALA A 64 -20.21 -67.04 22.16
CA ALA A 64 -21.43 -67.13 21.40
C ALA A 64 -22.27 -65.82 21.42
N ALA A 65 -22.91 -65.55 20.29
CA ALA A 65 -23.86 -64.46 20.09
C ALA A 65 -25.16 -64.72 20.88
N THR A 66 -25.47 -63.79 21.78
CA THR A 66 -26.83 -63.62 22.35
C THR A 66 -27.43 -62.41 21.68
N THR A 67 -28.52 -62.62 20.92
CA THR A 67 -29.27 -61.55 20.26
C THR A 67 -30.04 -60.75 21.30
N VAL A 68 -29.61 -59.47 21.45
CA VAL A 68 -30.38 -58.44 22.17
C VAL A 68 -31.25 -57.71 21.15
N PRO A 69 -32.56 -57.44 21.42
CA PRO A 69 -33.39 -56.69 20.49
C PRO A 69 -32.89 -55.22 20.35
N ALA A 70 -32.83 -54.74 19.12
CA ALA A 70 -32.44 -53.34 18.81
C ALA A 70 -33.39 -52.36 19.55
N PRO A 71 -32.86 -51.32 20.17
CA PRO A 71 -33.67 -50.21 20.68
C PRO A 71 -34.37 -49.47 19.52
N THR A 72 -35.67 -49.26 19.63
CA THR A 72 -36.50 -48.48 18.73
C THR A 72 -35.90 -47.04 18.65
N ALA A 73 -35.46 -46.64 17.46
CA ALA A 73 -34.95 -45.29 17.24
C ALA A 73 -36.05 -44.25 17.56
N GLN A 74 -35.80 -43.45 18.59
CA GLN A 74 -36.58 -42.25 18.87
C GLN A 74 -36.34 -41.24 17.74
N PRO A 75 -37.37 -40.54 17.22
CA PRO A 75 -37.14 -39.55 16.19
C PRO A 75 -36.20 -38.47 16.69
N THR A 76 -35.03 -38.37 16.07
CA THR A 76 -34.11 -37.27 16.32
C THR A 76 -34.81 -35.99 15.91
N ALA A 77 -34.98 -35.04 16.84
CA ALA A 77 -35.49 -33.73 16.52
C ALA A 77 -34.66 -33.12 15.40
N ALA A 78 -35.30 -32.52 14.41
CA ALA A 78 -34.62 -31.80 13.36
C ALA A 78 -33.70 -30.75 13.98
N PRO A 79 -32.47 -30.54 13.45
CA PRO A 79 -31.62 -29.48 13.92
C PRO A 79 -32.38 -28.15 13.85
N PRO A 80 -32.18 -27.23 14.80
CA PRO A 80 -32.81 -25.93 14.75
C PRO A 80 -32.41 -25.24 13.42
N PRO A 81 -33.33 -24.48 12.80
CA PRO A 81 -32.97 -23.75 11.59
C PRO A 81 -31.78 -22.83 11.88
N PRO A 82 -30.86 -22.64 10.95
CA PRO A 82 -29.74 -21.73 11.13
C PRO A 82 -30.29 -20.35 11.50
N PRO A 83 -29.61 -19.61 12.39
CA PRO A 83 -30.04 -18.26 12.76
C PRO A 83 -30.24 -17.43 11.50
N SER A 84 -31.41 -16.80 11.36
CA SER A 84 -31.71 -15.93 10.24
C SER A 84 -30.70 -14.77 10.25
N VAL A 85 -29.90 -14.62 9.19
CA VAL A 85 -29.06 -13.44 9.00
C VAL A 85 -29.99 -12.22 8.94
N PRO A 86 -29.79 -11.19 9.79
CA PRO A 86 -30.61 -9.99 9.72
C PRO A 86 -30.59 -9.40 8.31
N LYS A 87 -31.74 -9.00 7.81
CA LYS A 87 -31.83 -8.36 6.50
C LYS A 87 -31.12 -7.00 6.55
N PRO A 88 -30.28 -6.65 5.54
CA PRO A 88 -29.64 -5.35 5.45
C PRO A 88 -30.63 -4.19 5.54
N SER A 89 -30.29 -3.12 6.26
CA SER A 89 -31.18 -1.96 6.42
C SER A 89 -30.41 -0.65 6.61
N GLY A 90 -31.00 0.46 6.18
CA GLY A 90 -30.39 1.79 6.28
C GLY A 90 -29.23 2.02 5.30
N THR A 91 -28.63 3.20 5.40
CA THR A 91 -27.57 3.67 4.52
C THR A 91 -26.31 3.99 5.34
N LEU A 92 -25.17 3.45 4.94
CA LEU A 92 -23.85 3.85 5.42
C LEU A 92 -23.31 4.98 4.54
N ARG A 93 -23.01 6.14 5.13
CA ARG A 93 -22.63 7.37 4.43
C ARG A 93 -21.17 7.70 4.66
N VAL A 94 -20.41 7.77 3.59
CA VAL A 94 -18.94 7.95 3.60
C VAL A 94 -18.56 9.22 2.84
N GLY A 95 -17.94 10.18 3.52
CA GLY A 95 -17.41 11.39 2.88
C GLY A 95 -16.01 11.17 2.34
N GLN A 96 -15.79 11.45 1.06
CA GLN A 96 -14.51 11.36 0.37
C GLN A 96 -14.07 12.75 -0.12
N LYS A 97 -12.75 12.99 -0.17
CA LYS A 97 -12.19 14.21 -0.75
C LYS A 97 -12.43 14.26 -2.26
N GLU A 98 -12.27 13.12 -2.92
CA GLU A 98 -12.37 12.94 -4.36
C GLU A 98 -12.80 11.49 -4.64
N LEU A 99 -13.76 11.31 -5.53
CA LEU A 99 -14.17 10.00 -6.03
C LEU A 99 -13.57 9.70 -7.40
N GLY A 100 -13.24 10.73 -8.16
CA GLY A 100 -12.77 10.63 -9.54
C GLY A 100 -13.87 10.24 -10.52
N PRO A 101 -13.54 10.02 -11.80
CA PRO A 101 -14.50 9.52 -12.77
C PRO A 101 -14.87 8.08 -12.43
N TYR A 102 -16.15 7.77 -12.42
CA TYR A 102 -16.59 6.39 -12.25
C TYR A 102 -16.17 5.54 -13.47
N VAL A 103 -15.50 4.44 -13.19
CA VAL A 103 -15.16 3.39 -14.15
C VAL A 103 -15.46 2.07 -13.43
N GLY A 104 -16.45 1.32 -13.89
CA GLY A 104 -16.88 0.10 -13.21
C GLY A 104 -15.78 -0.96 -13.13
N ASN A 105 -15.08 -1.21 -14.24
CA ASN A 105 -13.98 -2.17 -14.29
C ASN A 105 -12.66 -1.53 -13.77
N PRO A 106 -12.17 -1.93 -12.58
CA PRO A 106 -10.97 -1.35 -11.99
C PRO A 106 -9.68 -1.65 -12.78
N MET A 107 -9.69 -2.63 -13.68
CA MET A 107 -8.53 -2.98 -14.51
C MET A 107 -8.25 -1.95 -15.61
N LEU A 108 -9.21 -1.06 -15.92
CA LEU A 108 -9.03 0.04 -16.87
C LEU A 108 -8.33 1.25 -16.26
N ILE A 109 -8.07 1.25 -14.97
CA ILE A 109 -7.59 2.41 -14.23
C ILE A 109 -6.08 2.32 -14.06
N GLY A 110 -5.34 3.23 -14.68
CA GLY A 110 -3.86 3.28 -14.61
C GLY A 110 -3.30 3.74 -13.27
N ASN A 111 -4.11 4.45 -12.47
CA ASN A 111 -3.79 4.84 -11.10
C ASN A 111 -4.92 4.43 -10.17
N PRO A 112 -4.87 3.24 -9.59
CA PRO A 112 -5.99 2.69 -8.82
C PRO A 112 -6.33 3.44 -7.54
N GLN A 113 -5.46 4.32 -7.05
CA GLN A 113 -5.56 4.87 -5.71
C GLN A 113 -6.78 5.77 -5.46
N ILE A 114 -7.27 6.47 -6.48
CA ILE A 114 -8.45 7.32 -6.38
C ILE A 114 -9.74 6.47 -6.43
N PHE A 115 -9.69 5.30 -7.07
CA PHE A 115 -10.87 4.48 -7.39
C PHE A 115 -11.08 3.28 -6.46
N LEU A 116 -10.16 3.04 -5.53
CA LEU A 116 -10.18 1.82 -4.73
C LEU A 116 -11.36 1.76 -3.77
N ASN A 117 -11.83 2.91 -3.30
CA ASN A 117 -13.03 2.99 -2.47
C ASN A 117 -14.29 2.52 -3.21
N SER A 118 -14.32 2.64 -4.54
CA SER A 118 -15.44 2.16 -5.36
C SER A 118 -15.26 0.73 -5.83
N ALA A 119 -14.05 0.36 -6.21
CA ALA A 119 -13.78 -0.96 -6.78
C ALA A 119 -13.82 -2.08 -5.74
N ILE A 120 -13.17 -1.88 -4.59
CA ILE A 120 -13.05 -2.92 -3.56
C ILE A 120 -14.41 -3.38 -2.99
N PRO A 121 -15.41 -2.52 -2.74
CA PRO A 121 -16.70 -3.01 -2.30
C PRO A 121 -17.42 -3.90 -3.32
N ILE A 122 -17.21 -3.67 -4.62
CA ILE A 122 -17.93 -4.39 -5.70
C ILE A 122 -17.14 -5.55 -6.31
N THR A 123 -15.81 -5.59 -6.11
CA THR A 123 -14.95 -6.58 -6.77
C THR A 123 -14.12 -7.38 -5.77
N GLU A 124 -13.72 -8.57 -6.16
CA GLU A 124 -12.84 -9.43 -5.37
C GLU A 124 -11.72 -10.01 -6.22
N THR A 125 -10.68 -10.47 -5.56
CA THR A 125 -9.45 -11.01 -6.16
C THR A 125 -9.26 -12.48 -5.78
N LEU A 126 -8.32 -13.19 -6.39
CA LEU A 126 -8.08 -14.60 -6.05
C LEU A 126 -7.57 -14.79 -4.61
N GLY A 127 -6.75 -13.88 -4.13
CA GLY A 127 -6.26 -13.86 -2.76
C GLY A 127 -6.57 -12.55 -2.07
N MET A 128 -6.40 -12.51 -0.76
CA MET A 128 -6.57 -11.32 0.06
C MET A 128 -5.38 -11.12 0.99
N TYR A 129 -4.79 -9.94 0.97
CA TYR A 129 -3.71 -9.60 1.89
C TYR A 129 -4.22 -9.47 3.32
N ASN A 130 -3.55 -10.13 4.25
CA ASN A 130 -3.80 -10.04 5.68
C ASN A 130 -2.70 -9.20 6.35
N PHE A 131 -3.07 -8.03 6.86
CA PHE A 131 -2.14 -7.10 7.50
C PHE A 131 -1.64 -7.56 8.88
N ASP A 132 -2.30 -8.52 9.53
CA ASP A 132 -1.86 -9.05 10.81
C ASP A 132 -0.63 -9.94 10.68
N ASN A 133 -0.48 -10.62 9.54
CA ASN A 133 0.62 -11.54 9.29
C ASN A 133 1.43 -11.25 8.03
N GLY A 134 1.09 -10.21 7.27
CA GLY A 134 1.81 -9.82 6.05
C GLY A 134 1.71 -10.82 4.89
N GLN A 135 0.71 -11.72 4.90
CA GLN A 135 0.57 -12.79 3.92
C GLN A 135 -0.66 -12.58 3.04
N VAL A 136 -0.60 -13.11 1.82
CA VAL A 136 -1.80 -13.26 0.97
C VAL A 136 -2.45 -14.60 1.30
N GLY A 137 -3.69 -14.55 1.77
CA GLY A 137 -4.53 -15.72 2.04
C GLY A 137 -5.58 -15.96 0.97
N PRO A 138 -6.35 -17.06 1.05
CA PRO A 138 -7.42 -17.40 0.13
C PRO A 138 -8.54 -16.35 0.09
N MET A 139 -9.11 -16.13 -1.13
CA MET A 139 -10.34 -15.36 -1.34
C MET A 139 -11.20 -16.03 -2.41
N LEU A 140 -11.21 -15.60 -3.68
CA LEU A 140 -11.90 -16.32 -4.77
C LEU A 140 -11.18 -17.62 -5.15
N ALA A 141 -9.88 -17.74 -4.91
CA ALA A 141 -9.21 -19.03 -4.84
C ALA A 141 -9.34 -19.60 -3.43
N LYS A 142 -9.79 -20.86 -3.29
CA LYS A 142 -9.84 -21.59 -2.00
C LYS A 142 -8.44 -21.87 -1.48
N SER A 143 -7.52 -22.14 -2.40
CA SER A 143 -6.10 -22.46 -2.14
C SER A 143 -5.31 -22.39 -3.43
N TRP A 144 -4.00 -22.49 -3.32
CA TRP A 144 -3.09 -22.75 -4.44
C TRP A 144 -1.93 -23.62 -3.99
N ASP A 145 -1.42 -24.40 -4.95
CA ASP A 145 -0.22 -25.21 -4.80
C ASP A 145 0.89 -24.66 -5.68
N ILE A 146 2.12 -24.73 -5.22
CA ILE A 146 3.31 -24.27 -5.94
C ILE A 146 4.27 -25.45 -6.05
N SER A 147 4.75 -25.75 -7.27
CA SER A 147 5.77 -26.77 -7.48
C SER A 147 7.08 -26.43 -6.75
N ALA A 148 7.89 -27.43 -6.44
CA ALA A 148 9.13 -27.25 -5.67
C ALA A 148 10.16 -26.34 -6.37
N ASP A 149 10.11 -26.23 -7.69
CA ASP A 149 10.94 -25.35 -8.51
C ASP A 149 10.36 -23.94 -8.67
N GLY A 150 9.14 -23.70 -8.15
CA GLY A 150 8.47 -22.39 -8.20
C GLY A 150 7.88 -22.04 -9.56
N GLN A 151 7.86 -22.96 -10.54
CA GLN A 151 7.39 -22.68 -11.91
C GLN A 151 5.91 -22.94 -12.11
N THR A 152 5.38 -24.02 -11.51
CA THR A 152 3.97 -24.39 -11.71
C THR A 152 3.13 -23.98 -10.52
N TRP A 153 2.06 -23.22 -10.81
CA TRP A 153 1.04 -22.82 -9.86
C TRP A 153 -0.29 -23.46 -10.22
N THR A 154 -0.94 -24.08 -9.23
CA THR A 154 -2.28 -24.65 -9.37
C THR A 154 -3.24 -23.91 -8.46
N PHE A 155 -4.17 -23.15 -9.03
CA PHE A 155 -5.18 -22.42 -8.29
C PHE A 155 -6.49 -23.20 -8.24
N HIS A 156 -7.04 -23.35 -7.03
CA HIS A 156 -8.32 -24.01 -6.78
C HIS A 156 -9.39 -22.92 -6.54
N ILE A 157 -10.22 -22.69 -7.54
CA ILE A 157 -11.22 -21.61 -7.57
C ILE A 157 -12.46 -22.02 -6.78
N ARG A 158 -13.18 -21.07 -6.19
CA ARG A 158 -14.45 -21.28 -5.50
C ARG A 158 -15.56 -21.64 -6.49
N ASP A 159 -16.45 -22.52 -6.04
CA ASP A 159 -17.62 -23.00 -6.78
C ASP A 159 -18.96 -22.51 -6.20
N ASP A 160 -18.89 -21.60 -5.21
CA ASP A 160 -20.05 -21.04 -4.49
C ASP A 160 -20.17 -19.52 -4.64
N VAL A 161 -19.55 -18.92 -5.65
CA VAL A 161 -19.56 -17.47 -5.91
C VAL A 161 -20.43 -17.16 -7.12
N GLU A 162 -21.38 -16.24 -6.95
CA GLU A 162 -22.23 -15.72 -8.02
C GLU A 162 -21.82 -14.30 -8.40
N PHE A 163 -21.89 -13.98 -9.69
CA PHE A 163 -21.74 -12.61 -10.16
C PHE A 163 -22.99 -11.77 -9.90
N HIS A 164 -22.80 -10.48 -9.70
CA HIS A 164 -23.88 -9.50 -9.64
C HIS A 164 -24.80 -9.59 -10.87
N LYS A 165 -26.00 -9.02 -10.75
CA LYS A 165 -26.96 -8.85 -11.86
C LYS A 165 -27.41 -10.15 -12.53
N GLY A 166 -27.17 -11.29 -11.89
CA GLY A 166 -27.64 -12.59 -12.38
C GLY A 166 -26.82 -13.16 -13.55
N PHE A 167 -25.58 -12.73 -13.73
CA PHE A 167 -24.70 -13.30 -14.76
C PHE A 167 -24.26 -14.73 -14.46
N GLY A 168 -24.62 -15.26 -13.29
CA GLY A 168 -24.43 -16.66 -12.90
C GLY A 168 -23.17 -16.89 -12.11
N ARG A 169 -22.83 -18.17 -11.95
CA ARG A 169 -21.73 -18.62 -11.11
C ARG A 169 -20.38 -18.37 -11.79
N MET A 170 -19.43 -17.87 -10.99
CA MET A 170 -18.04 -17.70 -11.41
C MET A 170 -17.38 -19.05 -11.70
N THR A 171 -16.60 -19.09 -12.77
CA THR A 171 -15.78 -20.23 -13.16
C THR A 171 -14.33 -19.82 -13.42
N VAL A 172 -13.48 -20.80 -13.68
CA VAL A 172 -12.08 -20.56 -14.09
C VAL A 172 -11.96 -19.76 -15.39
N GLU A 173 -12.96 -19.83 -16.27
CA GLU A 173 -12.98 -19.05 -17.52
C GLU A 173 -13.01 -17.55 -17.23
N ASP A 174 -13.81 -17.11 -16.24
CA ASP A 174 -13.86 -15.70 -15.81
C ASP A 174 -12.55 -15.24 -15.20
N VAL A 175 -11.89 -16.11 -14.44
CA VAL A 175 -10.58 -15.84 -13.85
C VAL A 175 -9.52 -15.65 -14.93
N VAL A 176 -9.40 -16.59 -15.86
CA VAL A 176 -8.43 -16.51 -16.97
C VAL A 176 -8.69 -15.27 -17.82
N PHE A 177 -9.96 -15.00 -18.15
CA PHE A 177 -10.37 -13.79 -18.87
C PHE A 177 -9.93 -12.52 -18.14
N SER A 178 -10.15 -12.43 -16.84
CA SER A 178 -9.80 -11.25 -16.03
C SER A 178 -8.29 -11.02 -15.99
N PHE A 179 -7.49 -12.07 -15.82
CA PHE A 179 -6.03 -11.98 -15.86
C PHE A 179 -5.50 -11.63 -17.26
N ASP A 180 -6.14 -12.11 -18.32
CA ASP A 180 -5.83 -11.73 -19.69
C ASP A 180 -6.09 -10.23 -19.94
N GLN A 181 -7.20 -9.69 -19.42
CA GLN A 181 -7.49 -8.26 -19.47
C GLN A 181 -6.38 -7.44 -18.77
N VAL A 182 -5.86 -7.89 -17.63
CA VAL A 182 -4.72 -7.23 -16.97
C VAL A 182 -3.46 -7.32 -17.83
N ALA A 183 -3.12 -8.50 -18.35
CA ALA A 183 -1.89 -8.72 -19.14
C ALA A 183 -1.86 -7.89 -20.43
N ASN A 184 -3.02 -7.67 -21.05
CA ASN A 184 -3.16 -6.90 -22.29
C ASN A 184 -3.53 -5.43 -22.07
N SER A 185 -3.71 -4.97 -20.81
CA SER A 185 -4.06 -3.59 -20.51
C SER A 185 -2.89 -2.64 -20.81
N THR A 186 -3.19 -1.56 -21.53
CA THR A 186 -2.24 -0.44 -21.70
C THR A 186 -2.22 0.53 -20.53
N LYS A 187 -3.12 0.35 -19.55
CA LYS A 187 -3.30 1.27 -18.41
C LYS A 187 -2.93 0.62 -17.07
N HIS A 188 -3.12 -0.69 -16.91
CA HIS A 188 -2.90 -1.37 -15.65
C HIS A 188 -1.42 -1.38 -15.27
N ALA A 189 -1.09 -0.98 -14.04
CA ALA A 189 0.30 -0.83 -13.58
C ALA A 189 1.11 -2.14 -13.54
N ARG A 190 0.42 -3.30 -13.58
CA ARG A 190 1.03 -4.64 -13.53
C ARG A 190 0.82 -5.46 -14.79
N SER A 191 0.49 -4.81 -15.90
CA SER A 191 0.23 -5.55 -17.15
C SER A 191 1.45 -6.36 -17.62
N ALA A 192 2.65 -5.79 -17.58
CA ALA A 192 3.87 -6.51 -17.95
C ALA A 192 4.15 -7.69 -17.01
N ASN A 193 3.95 -7.52 -15.69
CA ASN A 193 4.13 -8.61 -14.74
C ASN A 193 3.11 -9.74 -14.98
N ALA A 194 1.84 -9.40 -15.21
CA ALA A 194 0.82 -10.39 -15.52
C ALA A 194 1.14 -11.14 -16.82
N LYS A 195 1.61 -10.42 -17.85
CA LYS A 195 2.01 -11.02 -19.12
C LYS A 195 3.21 -11.96 -18.94
N GLU A 196 4.23 -11.52 -18.23
CA GLU A 196 5.44 -12.30 -17.96
C GLU A 196 5.16 -13.58 -17.17
N MET A 197 4.30 -13.51 -16.15
CA MET A 197 4.09 -14.62 -15.21
C MET A 197 2.95 -15.55 -15.61
N PHE A 198 1.84 -14.99 -16.08
CA PHE A 198 0.64 -15.78 -16.36
C PHE A 198 0.43 -16.06 -17.86
N PHE A 199 1.14 -15.34 -18.74
CA PHE A 199 0.97 -15.44 -20.20
C PHE A 199 2.32 -15.48 -20.93
N ALA A 200 3.38 -15.96 -20.27
CA ALA A 200 4.70 -16.13 -20.86
C ALA A 200 4.64 -17.04 -22.12
N GLU A 201 5.43 -16.71 -23.15
CA GLU A 201 5.49 -17.48 -24.41
C GLU A 201 6.10 -18.88 -24.20
N ASN A 202 7.05 -19.01 -23.25
CA ASN A 202 7.69 -20.28 -22.86
C ASN A 202 6.94 -21.02 -21.76
N GLY A 203 5.85 -20.44 -21.23
CA GLY A 203 4.99 -21.05 -20.22
C GLY A 203 3.81 -21.81 -20.82
N SER A 204 2.98 -22.38 -19.98
CA SER A 204 1.75 -23.04 -20.39
C SER A 204 0.61 -22.79 -19.39
N ARG A 205 -0.63 -22.96 -19.88
CA ARG A 205 -1.85 -22.75 -19.10
C ARG A 205 -2.87 -23.81 -19.44
N THR A 206 -3.48 -24.39 -18.41
CA THR A 206 -4.57 -25.36 -18.60
C THR A 206 -5.67 -25.14 -17.57
N THR A 207 -6.89 -25.46 -17.97
CA THR A 207 -8.08 -25.46 -17.10
C THR A 207 -8.69 -26.86 -17.16
N PRO A 208 -8.19 -27.81 -16.35
CA PRO A 208 -8.61 -29.22 -16.41
C PRO A 208 -10.09 -29.42 -16.03
N ASP A 209 -10.67 -28.49 -15.31
CA ASP A 209 -12.09 -28.42 -14.94
C ASP A 209 -12.52 -26.95 -14.73
N ASP A 210 -13.82 -26.72 -14.40
CA ASP A 210 -14.40 -25.40 -14.25
C ASP A 210 -13.84 -24.59 -13.06
N PHE A 211 -13.04 -25.18 -12.18
CA PHE A 211 -12.57 -24.58 -10.93
C PHE A 211 -11.07 -24.77 -10.67
N THR A 212 -10.34 -25.25 -11.65
CA THR A 212 -8.88 -25.44 -11.53
C THR A 212 -8.14 -24.71 -12.65
N TRP A 213 -7.20 -23.84 -12.28
CA TRP A 213 -6.29 -23.15 -13.19
C TRP A 213 -4.86 -23.56 -12.90
N VAL A 214 -4.20 -24.17 -13.88
CA VAL A 214 -2.79 -24.54 -13.81
C VAL A 214 -1.99 -23.61 -14.71
N VAL A 215 -0.99 -22.96 -14.14
CA VAL A 215 -0.08 -22.03 -14.83
C VAL A 215 1.35 -22.51 -14.64
N ASP A 216 2.03 -22.75 -15.76
CA ASP A 216 3.48 -22.88 -15.81
C ASP A 216 4.05 -21.55 -16.31
N THR A 217 4.84 -20.90 -15.48
CA THR A 217 5.42 -19.58 -15.75
C THR A 217 6.61 -19.63 -16.73
N GLY A 218 7.07 -20.84 -17.09
CA GLY A 218 8.22 -21.05 -18.00
C GLY A 218 9.59 -20.83 -17.37
N GLU A 219 9.65 -20.16 -16.24
CA GLU A 219 10.84 -19.97 -15.41
C GLU A 219 10.46 -19.81 -13.93
N PRO A 220 11.36 -20.09 -12.99
CA PRO A 220 11.05 -19.95 -11.58
C PRO A 220 10.89 -18.49 -11.17
N PHE A 221 9.88 -18.22 -10.33
CA PHE A 221 9.70 -16.95 -9.65
C PHE A 221 9.61 -17.16 -8.13
N SER A 222 10.07 -16.17 -7.36
CA SER A 222 9.65 -16.10 -5.96
C SER A 222 8.13 -15.91 -5.91
N SER A 223 7.49 -16.32 -4.81
CA SER A 223 6.04 -16.16 -4.68
C SER A 223 5.56 -14.70 -4.70
N ILE A 224 6.42 -13.75 -4.37
CA ILE A 224 6.03 -12.34 -4.16
C ILE A 224 5.40 -11.67 -5.39
N PRO A 225 6.01 -11.69 -6.59
CA PRO A 225 5.42 -11.05 -7.77
C PRO A 225 4.07 -11.66 -8.16
N ILE A 226 3.90 -12.96 -7.98
CA ILE A 226 2.64 -13.67 -8.29
C ILE A 226 1.58 -13.32 -7.24
N LEU A 227 1.92 -13.40 -5.95
CA LEU A 227 0.99 -13.05 -4.86
C LEU A 227 0.52 -11.58 -4.95
N GLU A 228 1.35 -10.70 -5.51
CA GLU A 228 0.96 -9.31 -5.78
C GLU A 228 -0.24 -9.20 -6.72
N LEU A 229 -0.35 -10.08 -7.71
CA LEU A 229 -1.49 -10.12 -8.63
C LEU A 229 -2.70 -10.87 -8.07
N LEU A 230 -2.50 -11.75 -7.09
CA LEU A 230 -3.60 -12.45 -6.42
C LEU A 230 -4.31 -11.57 -5.38
N GLY A 231 -3.55 -10.77 -4.63
CA GLY A 231 -4.10 -9.93 -3.58
C GLY A 231 -3.02 -9.05 -2.98
N THR A 232 -3.01 -7.78 -3.29
CA THR A 232 -2.00 -6.83 -2.82
C THR A 232 -2.59 -5.88 -1.79
N PRO A 233 -1.80 -5.43 -0.79
CA PRO A 233 -2.23 -4.36 0.10
C PRO A 233 -2.47 -3.03 -0.63
N ARG A 234 -2.04 -2.92 -1.90
CA ARG A 234 -2.16 -1.72 -2.74
C ARG A 234 -3.27 -1.80 -3.77
N ALA A 235 -4.07 -2.84 -3.73
CA ALA A 235 -5.18 -3.07 -4.65
C ALA A 235 -4.82 -2.84 -6.15
N VAL A 236 -3.66 -3.32 -6.57
CA VAL A 236 -3.23 -3.39 -7.97
C VAL A 236 -3.23 -4.84 -8.47
N ALA A 237 -4.08 -5.66 -7.87
CA ALA A 237 -4.29 -7.06 -8.21
C ALA A 237 -5.21 -7.21 -9.44
N ALA A 238 -5.35 -8.43 -9.91
CA ALA A 238 -6.34 -8.78 -10.91
C ALA A 238 -7.69 -9.05 -10.22
N TRP A 239 -8.66 -8.16 -10.43
CA TRP A 239 -10.05 -8.35 -9.97
C TRP A 239 -10.81 -9.23 -10.95
N VAL A 240 -11.63 -10.13 -10.43
CA VAL A 240 -12.42 -11.04 -11.27
C VAL A 240 -13.73 -10.38 -11.67
N VAL A 241 -13.99 -10.36 -12.98
CA VAL A 241 -15.21 -9.82 -13.60
C VAL A 241 -15.86 -10.87 -14.50
N SER A 242 -17.17 -10.73 -14.78
CA SER A 242 -17.92 -11.70 -15.56
C SER A 242 -17.58 -11.62 -17.04
N LYS A 243 -16.97 -12.68 -17.59
CA LYS A 243 -16.79 -12.85 -19.03
C LYS A 243 -18.14 -12.95 -19.76
N LYS A 244 -19.12 -13.61 -19.15
CA LYS A 244 -20.46 -13.75 -19.72
C LYS A 244 -21.14 -12.40 -19.94
N GLN A 245 -20.97 -11.44 -19.00
CA GLN A 245 -21.46 -10.09 -19.22
C GLN A 245 -20.79 -9.46 -20.43
N TRP A 246 -19.47 -9.58 -20.52
CA TRP A 246 -18.69 -9.06 -21.64
C TRP A 246 -19.18 -9.57 -22.99
N ASP A 247 -19.42 -10.88 -23.06
CA ASP A 247 -19.91 -11.55 -24.29
C ASP A 247 -21.35 -11.15 -24.66
N GLN A 248 -22.19 -10.82 -23.67
CA GLN A 248 -23.63 -10.52 -23.89
C GLN A 248 -23.91 -9.02 -24.08
N GLU A 249 -23.25 -8.16 -23.33
CA GLU A 249 -23.54 -6.71 -23.31
C GLU A 249 -22.47 -5.89 -24.06
N GLY A 250 -21.31 -6.49 -24.34
CA GLY A 250 -20.16 -5.84 -24.97
C GLY A 250 -19.25 -5.12 -24.00
N GLU A 251 -18.08 -4.73 -24.50
CA GLU A 251 -16.98 -4.19 -23.70
C GLU A 251 -17.36 -2.89 -22.98
N ASP A 252 -18.00 -1.96 -23.68
CA ASP A 252 -18.30 -0.64 -23.11
C ASP A 252 -19.26 -0.74 -21.91
N GLU A 253 -20.34 -1.53 -22.05
CA GLU A 253 -21.30 -1.74 -20.97
C GLU A 253 -20.69 -2.53 -19.81
N ALA A 254 -20.00 -3.63 -20.10
CA ALA A 254 -19.33 -4.44 -19.09
C ALA A 254 -18.24 -3.66 -18.32
N ASN A 255 -17.55 -2.74 -18.98
CA ASN A 255 -16.57 -1.87 -18.35
C ASN A 255 -17.20 -0.83 -17.44
N PHE A 256 -18.31 -0.23 -17.86
CA PHE A 256 -18.98 0.81 -17.08
C PHE A 256 -19.85 0.23 -15.96
N ASN A 257 -20.65 -0.80 -16.28
CA ASN A 257 -21.64 -1.39 -15.39
C ASN A 257 -21.25 -2.81 -14.95
N THR A 258 -20.00 -2.98 -14.51
CA THR A 258 -19.32 -4.25 -14.26
C THR A 258 -20.10 -5.17 -13.33
N ALA A 259 -20.37 -6.40 -13.78
CA ALA A 259 -20.78 -7.49 -12.92
C ALA A 259 -19.56 -8.15 -12.31
N ALA A 260 -19.41 -8.03 -11.00
CA ALA A 260 -18.33 -8.59 -10.22
C ALA A 260 -18.89 -9.42 -9.04
N THR A 261 -18.08 -9.75 -8.04
CA THR A 261 -18.42 -10.74 -7.01
C THR A 261 -18.48 -10.19 -5.60
N GLY A 262 -18.27 -8.88 -5.39
CA GLY A 262 -18.14 -8.27 -4.08
C GLY A 262 -19.44 -8.20 -3.28
N PRO A 263 -19.37 -7.87 -1.97
CA PRO A 263 -20.53 -7.77 -1.09
C PRO A 263 -21.48 -6.62 -1.41
N TRP A 264 -21.07 -5.71 -2.28
CA TRP A 264 -21.86 -4.58 -2.74
C TRP A 264 -21.95 -4.58 -4.26
N GLU A 265 -23.10 -4.17 -4.77
CA GLU A 265 -23.37 -4.00 -6.19
C GLU A 265 -23.64 -2.54 -6.51
N ILE A 266 -23.06 -2.01 -7.59
CA ILE A 266 -23.31 -0.62 -8.01
C ILE A 266 -24.77 -0.44 -8.42
N ASP A 267 -25.40 0.60 -7.88
CA ASP A 267 -26.78 1.00 -8.20
C ASP A 267 -26.78 2.27 -9.06
N GLU A 268 -26.05 3.29 -8.63
CA GLU A 268 -26.00 4.59 -9.30
C GLU A 268 -24.66 5.26 -9.05
N ALA A 269 -24.10 5.94 -10.05
CA ALA A 269 -22.89 6.72 -9.93
C ALA A 269 -22.99 8.03 -10.72
N GLU A 270 -22.63 9.15 -10.08
CA GLU A 270 -22.50 10.46 -10.69
C GLU A 270 -21.08 10.98 -10.44
N THR A 271 -20.32 11.13 -11.52
CA THR A 271 -18.93 11.61 -11.45
C THR A 271 -18.86 12.99 -10.79
N GLY A 272 -17.97 13.15 -9.80
CA GLY A 272 -17.77 14.38 -9.04
C GLY A 272 -18.88 14.66 -8.01
N SER A 273 -19.74 13.69 -7.72
CA SER A 273 -20.89 13.85 -6.80
C SER A 273 -21.00 12.66 -5.84
N PHE A 274 -21.42 11.49 -6.31
CA PHE A 274 -21.62 10.34 -5.44
C PHE A 274 -21.56 9.01 -6.18
N TRP A 275 -21.36 7.93 -5.39
CA TRP A 275 -21.57 6.53 -5.80
C TRP A 275 -22.46 5.85 -4.78
N ARG A 276 -23.54 5.22 -5.26
CA ARG A 276 -24.50 4.45 -4.45
C ARG A 276 -24.39 2.98 -4.81
N MET A 277 -24.30 2.14 -3.79
CA MET A 277 -24.19 0.70 -3.91
C MET A 277 -25.26 0.03 -3.05
N LYS A 278 -25.78 -1.12 -3.51
CA LYS A 278 -26.72 -1.98 -2.78
C LYS A 278 -25.98 -3.17 -2.17
N ALA A 279 -26.42 -3.60 -1.00
CA ALA A 279 -25.93 -4.82 -0.38
C ALA A 279 -26.34 -6.05 -1.18
N VAL A 280 -25.43 -6.99 -1.37
CA VAL A 280 -25.69 -8.33 -1.91
C VAL A 280 -26.16 -9.22 -0.76
N GLU A 281 -27.48 -9.54 -0.76
CA GLU A 281 -28.06 -10.44 0.25
C GLU A 281 -27.54 -11.87 0.01
N GLY A 282 -27.10 -12.53 1.08
CA GLY A 282 -26.58 -13.90 0.98
C GLY A 282 -25.19 -14.01 0.35
N HIS A 283 -24.44 -12.92 0.32
CA HIS A 283 -23.07 -12.91 -0.22
C HIS A 283 -22.20 -14.00 0.42
N TRP A 284 -21.43 -14.74 -0.38
CA TRP A 284 -20.67 -15.92 0.02
C TRP A 284 -19.71 -15.67 1.20
N ARG A 285 -19.12 -14.47 1.29
CA ARG A 285 -18.19 -14.10 2.37
C ARG A 285 -18.89 -13.40 3.53
N LYS A 286 -19.67 -12.36 3.24
CA LYS A 286 -20.33 -11.54 4.26
C LYS A 286 -21.47 -10.74 3.66
N THR A 287 -22.68 -10.95 4.13
CA THR A 287 -23.80 -10.04 3.85
C THR A 287 -23.62 -8.74 4.64
N PRO A 288 -23.60 -7.56 3.99
CA PRO A 288 -23.53 -6.27 4.69
C PRO A 288 -24.72 -6.07 5.65
N ALA A 289 -24.51 -5.35 6.75
CA ALA A 289 -25.60 -5.00 7.66
C ALA A 289 -26.42 -3.79 7.17
N PHE A 290 -25.81 -2.87 6.43
CA PHE A 290 -26.48 -1.77 5.76
C PHE A 290 -27.03 -2.21 4.40
N ALA A 291 -28.21 -1.68 4.01
CA ALA A 291 -28.81 -1.95 2.70
C ALA A 291 -28.14 -1.15 1.56
N GLU A 292 -27.63 0.01 1.90
CA GLU A 292 -26.93 0.90 0.98
C GLU A 292 -25.57 1.33 1.54
N LEU A 293 -24.60 1.51 0.63
CA LEU A 293 -23.34 2.21 0.84
C LEU A 293 -23.31 3.43 -0.08
N LEU A 294 -23.19 4.62 0.49
CA LEU A 294 -23.20 5.89 -0.22
C LEU A 294 -21.87 6.62 -0.01
N PHE A 295 -21.06 6.69 -1.03
CA PHE A 295 -19.91 7.60 -1.10
C PHE A 295 -20.34 8.95 -1.61
N GLN A 296 -19.91 10.02 -0.95
CA GLN A 296 -20.16 11.41 -1.36
C GLN A 296 -18.83 12.13 -1.56
N GLU A 297 -18.67 12.78 -2.71
CA GLU A 297 -17.52 13.63 -2.97
C GLU A 297 -17.71 14.99 -2.31
N ILE A 298 -16.88 15.29 -1.34
CA ILE A 298 -16.90 16.54 -0.58
C ILE A 298 -15.43 17.00 -0.45
N PRO A 299 -14.93 17.83 -1.36
CA PRO A 299 -13.51 18.19 -1.41
C PRO A 299 -13.01 18.89 -0.15
N GLU A 300 -13.82 19.76 0.43
CA GLU A 300 -13.43 20.58 1.57
C GLU A 300 -13.52 19.81 2.90
N GLU A 301 -12.40 19.78 3.65
CA GLU A 301 -12.31 19.12 4.96
C GLU A 301 -13.36 19.64 5.94
N SER A 302 -13.52 20.94 6.03
CA SER A 302 -14.50 21.59 6.91
C SER A 302 -15.94 21.19 6.61
N ALA A 303 -16.26 20.93 5.34
CA ALA A 303 -17.60 20.47 4.94
C ALA A 303 -17.81 18.99 5.32
N ARG A 304 -16.78 18.12 5.17
CA ARG A 304 -16.84 16.72 5.64
C ARG A 304 -17.01 16.67 7.15
N LEU A 305 -16.23 17.45 7.90
CA LEU A 305 -16.35 17.57 9.35
C LEU A 305 -17.73 18.08 9.78
N ALA A 306 -18.28 19.08 9.12
CA ALA A 306 -19.64 19.58 9.41
C ALA A 306 -20.71 18.51 9.12
N GLY A 307 -20.57 17.76 8.01
CA GLY A 307 -21.45 16.63 7.71
C GLY A 307 -21.38 15.54 8.76
N PHE A 308 -20.21 15.24 9.27
CA PHE A 308 -20.02 14.28 10.38
C PHE A 308 -20.63 14.78 11.70
N LYS A 309 -20.37 16.04 12.08
CA LYS A 309 -20.94 16.66 13.30
C LYS A 309 -22.47 16.69 13.30
N THR A 310 -23.08 16.78 12.13
CA THR A 310 -24.55 16.82 11.98
C THR A 310 -25.17 15.45 11.72
N GLY A 311 -24.37 14.39 11.59
CA GLY A 311 -24.83 13.03 11.31
C GLY A 311 -25.28 12.81 9.85
N ILE A 312 -24.92 13.71 8.92
CA ILE A 312 -25.08 13.51 7.47
C ILE A 312 -24.08 12.48 6.96
N LEU A 313 -22.90 12.44 7.57
CA LEU A 313 -21.87 11.42 7.31
C LEU A 313 -21.71 10.52 8.54
N ASP A 314 -21.51 9.24 8.31
CA ASP A 314 -21.22 8.26 9.36
C ASP A 314 -19.68 8.11 9.55
N THR A 315 -18.91 8.31 8.50
CA THR A 315 -17.45 8.37 8.50
C THR A 315 -16.95 9.22 7.32
N PHE A 316 -15.68 9.64 7.35
CA PHE A 316 -15.09 10.40 6.23
C PHE A 316 -13.56 10.31 6.24
N VAL A 317 -12.93 10.58 5.11
CA VAL A 317 -11.48 10.79 5.02
C VAL A 317 -11.14 12.09 5.72
N MET A 318 -10.39 12.03 6.82
CA MET A 318 -10.06 13.19 7.64
C MET A 318 -8.55 13.50 7.63
N ALA A 319 -8.22 14.76 7.83
CA ALA A 319 -6.87 15.19 8.15
C ALA A 319 -6.59 15.03 9.66
N LEU A 320 -5.32 14.83 10.03
CA LEU A 320 -4.96 14.59 11.43
C LEU A 320 -5.23 15.80 12.34
N ASP A 321 -5.14 17.02 11.82
CA ASP A 321 -5.42 18.26 12.55
C ASP A 321 -6.89 18.43 12.97
N THR A 322 -7.82 17.65 12.39
CA THR A 322 -9.24 17.66 12.76
C THR A 322 -9.61 16.68 13.87
N ILE A 323 -8.67 15.89 14.39
CA ILE A 323 -8.89 14.86 15.43
C ILE A 323 -9.64 15.42 16.63
N THR A 324 -9.17 16.52 17.21
CA THR A 324 -9.77 17.12 18.41
C THR A 324 -11.24 17.52 18.19
N GLU A 325 -11.58 17.96 16.99
CA GLU A 325 -12.94 18.34 16.65
C GLU A 325 -13.87 17.13 16.47
N VAL A 326 -13.34 16.03 15.92
CA VAL A 326 -14.06 14.75 15.83
C VAL A 326 -14.31 14.19 17.23
N GLU A 327 -13.32 14.19 18.13
CA GLU A 327 -13.46 13.73 19.51
C GLU A 327 -14.48 14.54 20.32
N SER A 328 -14.72 15.80 19.93
CA SER A 328 -15.74 16.65 20.55
C SER A 328 -17.19 16.19 20.24
N VAL A 329 -17.39 15.35 19.22
CA VAL A 329 -18.71 14.84 18.83
C VAL A 329 -19.15 13.74 19.79
N LYS A 330 -20.24 13.97 20.50
CA LYS A 330 -20.74 13.02 21.49
C LYS A 330 -21.05 11.65 20.86
N GLY A 331 -20.34 10.62 21.32
CA GLY A 331 -20.52 9.24 20.88
C GLY A 331 -19.70 8.87 19.65
N ALA A 332 -18.98 9.82 19.05
CA ALA A 332 -17.98 9.52 18.05
C ALA A 332 -16.77 8.82 18.68
N GLN A 333 -16.03 8.09 17.86
CA GLN A 333 -14.79 7.42 18.23
C GLN A 333 -13.76 7.62 17.12
N LEU A 334 -12.48 7.45 17.44
CA LEU A 334 -11.41 7.36 16.46
C LEU A 334 -10.97 5.92 16.33
N MET A 335 -10.67 5.53 15.11
CA MET A 335 -10.09 4.25 14.81
C MET A 335 -8.76 4.45 14.14
N GLN A 336 -7.71 4.00 14.81
CA GLN A 336 -6.33 4.07 14.33
C GLN A 336 -5.97 2.78 13.61
N VAL A 337 -5.37 2.93 12.44
CA VAL A 337 -4.78 1.85 11.65
C VAL A 337 -3.28 2.10 11.58
N PRO A 338 -2.47 1.34 12.32
CA PRO A 338 -1.02 1.54 12.33
C PRO A 338 -0.39 1.13 10.98
N ASN A 339 0.78 1.69 10.70
CA ASN A 339 1.61 1.32 9.56
C ASN A 339 0.90 1.39 8.21
N ALA A 340 0.25 2.47 7.93
CA ALA A 340 -0.61 2.53 6.78
C ALA A 340 0.05 3.12 5.52
N VAL A 341 0.90 4.14 5.67
CA VAL A 341 1.73 4.68 4.55
C VAL A 341 3.14 4.96 5.02
N GLN A 342 4.09 4.73 4.17
CA GLN A 342 5.49 5.09 4.34
C GLN A 342 5.90 6.17 3.34
N ALA A 343 6.75 7.08 3.77
CA ALA A 343 7.26 8.18 2.97
C ALA A 343 8.79 8.21 2.97
N GLY A 344 9.36 8.70 1.88
CA GLY A 344 10.80 8.86 1.73
C GLY A 344 11.15 9.86 0.64
N ILE A 345 12.42 10.19 0.53
CA ILE A 345 12.97 11.00 -0.55
C ILE A 345 13.50 10.05 -1.64
N ASN A 346 13.12 10.27 -2.89
CA ASN A 346 13.72 9.62 -4.05
C ASN A 346 14.72 10.59 -4.72
N PHE A 347 15.96 10.14 -4.88
CA PHE A 347 17.03 10.87 -5.54
C PHE A 347 17.07 10.48 -7.03
N TYR A 348 16.42 11.26 -7.89
CA TYR A 348 16.38 10.99 -9.33
C TYR A 348 17.69 11.35 -10.04
N GLY A 349 17.83 10.83 -11.26
CA GLY A 349 18.96 11.11 -12.14
C GLY A 349 20.14 10.15 -11.98
N GLN A 350 20.10 9.24 -11.01
CA GLN A 350 21.14 8.20 -10.80
C GLN A 350 20.91 7.03 -11.76
N LEU A 351 21.06 7.27 -13.06
CA LEU A 351 20.68 6.38 -14.15
C LEU A 351 21.96 5.86 -14.83
N TYR A 352 22.70 4.99 -14.12
CA TYR A 352 23.99 4.46 -14.55
C TYR A 352 23.90 3.25 -15.48
N VAL A 353 22.70 2.86 -15.86
CA VAL A 353 22.42 1.79 -16.82
C VAL A 353 21.96 2.42 -18.13
N PRO A 354 22.45 1.98 -19.30
CA PRO A 354 22.01 2.50 -20.59
C PRO A 354 20.50 2.36 -20.79
N ALA A 355 19.93 3.27 -21.57
CA ALA A 355 18.49 3.25 -21.87
C ALA A 355 18.03 1.90 -22.43
N ARG A 356 16.83 1.47 -22.03
CA ARG A 356 16.26 0.12 -22.30
C ARG A 356 16.10 -0.19 -23.80
N ASP A 357 15.87 0.81 -24.64
CA ASP A 357 15.64 0.67 -26.08
C ASP A 357 16.88 0.25 -26.88
N GLY A 358 17.99 -0.01 -26.19
CA GLY A 358 19.20 -0.56 -26.77
C GLY A 358 20.05 0.43 -27.57
N GLY A 359 19.73 1.73 -27.51
CA GLY A 359 20.53 2.78 -28.14
C GLY A 359 21.91 2.95 -27.52
N GLY A 360 22.15 2.40 -26.33
CA GLY A 360 23.40 2.57 -25.58
C GLY A 360 23.59 3.99 -25.05
N GLU A 361 22.58 4.84 -25.18
CA GLU A 361 22.54 6.20 -24.67
C GLU A 361 22.01 6.24 -23.23
N SER A 362 22.41 7.28 -22.50
CA SER A 362 21.88 7.54 -21.16
C SER A 362 20.40 7.94 -21.22
N TRP A 363 19.68 7.69 -20.12
CA TRP A 363 18.32 8.22 -19.97
C TRP A 363 18.30 9.75 -19.99
N PRO A 364 17.20 10.40 -20.47
CA PRO A 364 17.14 11.87 -20.58
C PRO A 364 17.41 12.62 -19.28
N ALA A 365 16.97 12.07 -18.12
CA ALA A 365 17.20 12.69 -16.82
C ALA A 365 18.58 12.39 -16.21
N TYR A 366 19.45 11.61 -16.86
CA TYR A 366 20.83 11.45 -16.38
C TYR A 366 21.59 12.76 -16.56
N ASN A 367 21.89 13.42 -15.47
CA ASN A 367 22.61 14.67 -15.47
C ASN A 367 23.68 14.67 -14.36
N PRO A 368 24.94 14.38 -14.68
CA PRO A 368 26.04 14.35 -13.71
C PRO A 368 26.45 15.75 -13.20
N ASP A 369 25.89 16.83 -13.73
CA ASP A 369 26.05 18.18 -13.17
C ASP A 369 25.18 18.38 -11.92
N ASN A 370 24.20 17.51 -11.68
CA ASN A 370 23.46 17.49 -10.43
C ASN A 370 24.34 16.99 -9.27
N PRO A 371 24.50 17.76 -8.18
CA PRO A 371 25.45 17.43 -7.12
C PRO A 371 25.24 16.08 -6.43
N TRP A 372 24.03 15.53 -6.46
CA TRP A 372 23.69 14.21 -5.89
C TRP A 372 23.87 13.04 -6.87
N VAL A 373 24.23 13.32 -8.12
CA VAL A 373 24.46 12.34 -9.19
C VAL A 373 25.95 12.23 -9.48
N SER A 374 26.52 11.02 -9.47
CA SER A 374 27.91 10.81 -9.86
C SER A 374 28.05 10.70 -11.38
N SER A 375 29.15 11.22 -11.93
CA SER A 375 29.55 10.98 -13.32
C SER A 375 30.14 9.58 -13.54
N ASN A 376 30.39 8.83 -12.45
CA ASN A 376 30.99 7.51 -12.47
C ASN A 376 30.17 6.54 -11.61
N SER A 377 29.83 5.36 -12.14
CA SER A 377 29.11 4.31 -11.40
C SER A 377 30.01 3.43 -10.53
N ASP A 378 31.32 3.59 -10.58
CA ASP A 378 32.24 2.90 -9.68
C ASP A 378 32.13 3.51 -8.28
N ILE A 379 31.56 2.75 -7.34
CA ILE A 379 31.34 3.18 -5.95
C ILE A 379 32.62 3.48 -5.17
N THR A 380 33.79 3.12 -5.73
CA THR A 380 35.10 3.42 -5.13
C THR A 380 35.74 4.70 -5.70
N SER A 381 35.10 5.32 -6.70
CA SER A 381 35.61 6.54 -7.33
C SER A 381 35.42 7.79 -6.46
N PRO A 382 36.29 8.81 -6.62
CA PRO A 382 36.10 10.09 -5.94
C PRO A 382 34.79 10.77 -6.29
N GLU A 383 34.38 10.74 -7.56
CA GLU A 383 33.12 11.32 -8.05
C GLU A 383 31.90 10.69 -7.38
N TRP A 384 31.97 9.36 -7.13
CA TRP A 384 30.93 8.68 -6.39
C TRP A 384 30.89 9.13 -4.92
N ALA A 385 32.06 9.23 -4.28
CA ALA A 385 32.19 9.65 -2.88
C ALA A 385 31.63 11.07 -2.68
N ASP A 386 31.90 12.00 -3.59
CA ASP A 386 31.38 13.37 -3.53
C ASP A 386 29.83 13.37 -3.66
N ALA A 387 29.28 12.72 -4.66
CA ALA A 387 27.83 12.62 -4.84
C ALA A 387 27.14 11.91 -3.66
N ARG A 388 27.75 10.84 -3.11
CA ARG A 388 27.27 10.18 -1.90
C ARG A 388 27.28 11.12 -0.70
N ASN A 389 28.32 11.93 -0.52
CA ASN A 389 28.41 12.90 0.58
C ASN A 389 27.29 13.96 0.47
N VAL A 390 26.96 14.38 -0.75
CA VAL A 390 25.80 15.27 -0.99
C VAL A 390 24.48 14.57 -0.58
N ARG A 391 24.23 13.34 -1.04
CA ARG A 391 23.01 12.60 -0.67
C ARG A 391 22.92 12.36 0.85
N LEU A 392 24.05 12.04 1.48
CA LEU A 392 24.13 11.89 2.93
C LEU A 392 23.83 13.21 3.65
N ALA A 393 24.39 14.33 3.18
CA ALA A 393 24.14 15.65 3.75
C ALA A 393 22.64 16.00 3.68
N LEU A 394 22.01 15.79 2.52
CA LEU A 394 20.57 15.99 2.34
C LEU A 394 19.74 15.10 3.28
N SER A 395 20.18 13.86 3.52
CA SER A 395 19.48 12.92 4.39
C SER A 395 19.59 13.27 5.89
N ILE A 396 20.81 13.58 6.38
CA ILE A 396 21.02 13.89 7.83
C ILE A 396 20.60 15.32 8.20
N ALA A 397 20.31 16.18 7.23
CA ALA A 397 19.75 17.50 7.49
C ALA A 397 18.27 17.46 7.89
N ILE A 398 17.58 16.33 7.73
CA ILE A 398 16.13 16.22 7.96
C ILE A 398 15.87 15.78 9.40
N ASP A 399 15.18 16.61 10.18
CA ASP A 399 14.67 16.22 11.51
C ASP A 399 13.35 15.46 11.37
N ARG A 400 13.48 14.12 11.21
CA ARG A 400 12.35 13.21 11.05
C ARG A 400 11.41 13.19 12.25
N GLN A 401 11.99 13.32 13.47
CA GLN A 401 11.18 13.32 14.69
C GLN A 401 10.31 14.58 14.77
N SER A 402 10.85 15.73 14.41
CA SER A 402 10.07 16.97 14.36
C SER A 402 8.89 16.91 13.37
N ILE A 403 9.06 16.25 12.23
CA ILE A 403 7.95 16.00 11.29
C ILE A 403 6.88 15.15 11.98
N ILE A 404 7.26 14.06 12.64
CA ILE A 404 6.31 13.15 13.31
C ILE A 404 5.57 13.88 14.42
N ASP A 405 6.28 14.59 15.28
CA ASP A 405 5.68 15.24 16.45
C ASP A 405 4.75 16.40 16.09
N ASN A 406 5.12 17.21 15.08
CA ASN A 406 4.41 18.44 14.78
C ASN A 406 3.43 18.36 13.60
N LEU A 407 3.70 17.51 12.61
CA LEU A 407 2.83 17.38 11.43
C LEU A 407 1.98 16.11 11.47
N LEU A 408 2.54 15.01 12.01
CA LEU A 408 1.80 13.76 12.14
C LEU A 408 1.20 13.58 13.55
N LEU A 409 1.36 14.55 14.45
CA LEU A 409 0.81 14.58 15.81
C LEU A 409 1.12 13.30 16.61
N GLY A 410 2.27 12.68 16.35
CA GLY A 410 2.69 11.44 16.97
C GLY A 410 2.10 10.16 16.35
N PHE A 411 1.27 10.29 15.31
CA PHE A 411 0.70 9.13 14.58
C PHE A 411 1.68 8.60 13.53
N GLY A 412 2.80 8.04 13.99
CA GLY A 412 3.81 7.47 13.11
C GLY A 412 5.16 7.26 13.79
N HIS A 413 6.12 6.77 13.02
CA HIS A 413 7.50 6.58 13.46
C HIS A 413 8.48 6.82 12.31
N GLN A 414 9.77 6.95 12.64
CA GLN A 414 10.82 7.18 11.66
C GLN A 414 11.12 5.93 10.84
N LEU A 415 11.52 6.12 9.58
CA LEU A 415 11.84 5.05 8.65
C LEU A 415 13.23 5.24 8.04
N THR A 416 14.04 4.17 7.96
CA THR A 416 15.37 4.21 7.34
C THR A 416 15.30 4.17 5.83
N LEU A 417 14.64 3.18 5.25
CA LEU A 417 14.41 3.05 3.80
C LEU A 417 12.92 2.99 3.51
N LYS A 418 12.48 3.71 2.49
CA LYS A 418 11.15 3.54 1.92
C LYS A 418 11.01 2.12 1.33
N ASP A 419 9.79 1.61 1.25
CA ASP A 419 9.47 0.23 0.86
C ASP A 419 9.81 -0.85 1.91
N TRP A 420 10.24 -0.46 3.13
CA TRP A 420 10.58 -1.35 4.24
C TRP A 420 9.61 -1.33 5.42
N MET A 421 8.52 -0.60 5.33
CA MET A 421 7.48 -0.60 6.37
C MET A 421 6.98 -2.03 6.66
N GLY A 422 7.06 -2.44 7.92
CA GLY A 422 6.77 -3.80 8.38
C GLY A 422 7.97 -4.77 8.31
N PHE A 423 9.15 -4.28 7.91
CA PHE A 423 10.40 -5.03 7.82
C PHE A 423 11.58 -4.25 8.44
N GLU A 424 11.26 -3.23 9.25
CA GLU A 424 12.25 -2.30 9.82
C GLU A 424 13.21 -2.98 10.79
N ASP A 425 12.78 -4.09 11.43
CA ASP A 425 13.59 -4.92 12.32
C ASP A 425 14.82 -5.54 11.63
N ARG A 426 14.83 -5.57 10.29
CA ARG A 426 15.95 -6.03 9.46
C ARG A 426 16.95 -4.90 9.14
N LEU A 427 16.66 -3.66 9.48
CA LEU A 427 17.49 -2.49 9.19
C LEU A 427 18.01 -1.84 10.46
N PRO A 428 19.19 -1.17 10.41
CA PRO A 428 19.55 -0.24 11.48
C PRO A 428 18.56 0.93 11.51
N SER A 429 18.32 1.48 12.70
CA SER A 429 17.41 2.60 12.88
C SER A 429 17.88 3.87 12.14
N PRO A 430 17.00 4.82 11.82
CA PRO A 430 17.41 6.11 11.25
C PRO A 430 18.39 6.89 12.12
N GLN A 431 18.28 6.79 13.44
CA GLN A 431 19.22 7.44 14.39
C GLN A 431 20.62 6.84 14.32
N GLU A 432 20.76 5.55 14.02
CA GLU A 432 22.05 4.88 13.83
C GLU A 432 22.63 5.14 12.44
N THR A 433 21.75 5.18 11.43
CA THR A 433 22.16 5.31 10.03
C THR A 433 22.38 6.76 9.62
N TRP A 434 21.36 7.60 9.81
CA TRP A 434 21.29 8.99 9.37
C TRP A 434 20.77 9.91 10.49
N PRO A 435 21.52 10.06 11.59
CA PRO A 435 21.12 10.94 12.69
C PRO A 435 20.99 12.39 12.21
N TYR A 436 20.00 13.10 12.73
CA TYR A 436 19.84 14.53 12.45
C TYR A 436 21.08 15.31 12.90
N ASP A 437 21.85 15.85 11.95
CA ASP A 437 23.06 16.63 12.17
C ASP A 437 23.27 17.65 11.04
N PRO A 438 22.60 18.81 11.09
CA PRO A 438 22.72 19.85 10.06
C PRO A 438 24.12 20.44 9.95
N GLU A 439 24.89 20.47 11.03
CA GLU A 439 26.27 20.98 10.99
C GLU A 439 27.22 19.99 10.30
N ARG A 440 27.03 18.70 10.48
CA ARG A 440 27.73 17.68 9.70
C ARG A 440 27.31 17.75 8.24
N ALA A 441 26.03 17.96 7.95
CA ALA A 441 25.52 18.11 6.58
C ALA A 441 26.25 19.25 5.85
N LYS A 442 26.39 20.43 6.45
CA LYS A 442 27.16 21.56 5.89
C LYS A 442 28.62 21.20 5.61
N ARG A 443 29.27 20.45 6.52
CA ARG A 443 30.65 20.01 6.30
C ARG A 443 30.75 19.05 5.10
N LEU A 444 29.86 18.08 4.99
CA LEU A 444 29.82 17.14 3.86
C LEU A 444 29.60 17.85 2.53
N LEU A 445 28.71 18.85 2.48
CA LEU A 445 28.52 19.67 1.29
C LEU A 445 29.80 20.43 0.92
N ALA A 446 30.49 21.01 1.91
CA ALA A 446 31.73 21.73 1.64
C ALA A 446 32.86 20.80 1.15
N GLU A 447 32.97 19.59 1.71
CA GLU A 447 33.92 18.54 1.29
C GLU A 447 33.63 18.07 -0.14
N ALA A 448 32.35 17.97 -0.53
CA ALA A 448 31.92 17.62 -1.89
C ALA A 448 31.98 18.80 -2.88
N GLY A 449 32.54 19.96 -2.48
CA GLY A 449 32.73 21.13 -3.37
C GLY A 449 31.58 22.14 -3.38
N PHE A 450 30.59 22.01 -2.49
CA PHE A 450 29.40 22.88 -2.41
C PHE A 450 29.31 23.65 -1.09
N PRO A 451 30.33 24.44 -0.67
CA PRO A 451 30.33 25.16 0.61
C PRO A 451 29.24 26.23 0.72
N ASN A 452 28.68 26.67 -0.40
CA ASN A 452 27.60 27.66 -0.47
C ASN A 452 26.25 27.04 -0.90
N GLY A 453 26.13 25.70 -0.85
CA GLY A 453 24.95 25.00 -1.34
C GLY A 453 24.80 25.01 -2.86
N PHE A 454 23.62 24.63 -3.32
CA PHE A 454 23.25 24.56 -4.75
C PHE A 454 21.72 24.65 -4.89
N ASN A 455 21.25 24.69 -6.15
CA ASN A 455 19.82 24.66 -6.45
C ASN A 455 19.33 23.22 -6.61
N ILE A 456 18.15 22.90 -6.05
CA ILE A 456 17.51 21.59 -6.20
C ILE A 456 16.01 21.74 -6.39
N THR A 457 15.43 20.98 -7.32
CA THR A 457 13.98 20.87 -7.47
C THR A 457 13.46 19.78 -6.55
N LEU A 458 12.44 20.10 -5.73
CA LEU A 458 11.77 19.18 -4.83
C LEU A 458 10.27 19.13 -5.12
N THR A 459 9.75 17.94 -5.42
CA THR A 459 8.33 17.74 -5.76
C THR A 459 7.67 16.78 -4.79
N PRO A 460 6.59 17.16 -4.10
CA PRO A 460 5.76 16.22 -3.35
C PRO A 460 4.98 15.32 -4.31
N ALA A 461 5.01 14.02 -4.10
CA ALA A 461 4.15 13.08 -4.80
C ALA A 461 2.78 13.05 -4.10
N ILE A 462 1.89 13.96 -4.48
CA ILE A 462 0.58 14.16 -3.86
C ILE A 462 -0.34 13.01 -4.21
N ARG A 463 -0.57 12.10 -3.24
CA ARG A 463 -1.31 10.85 -3.43
C ARG A 463 -2.39 10.62 -2.38
N GLY A 464 -2.59 11.57 -1.47
CA GLY A 464 -3.62 11.57 -0.43
C GLY A 464 -3.19 10.97 0.91
N ALA A 465 -1.88 10.86 1.17
CA ALA A 465 -1.40 10.56 2.52
C ALA A 465 -1.55 11.79 3.43
N PRO A 466 -1.77 11.59 4.75
CA PRO A 466 -1.81 12.70 5.68
C PRO A 466 -0.54 13.54 5.64
N SER A 467 -0.70 14.86 5.64
CA SER A 467 0.38 15.85 5.71
C SER A 467 1.52 15.65 4.70
N GLU A 468 1.23 15.03 3.54
CA GLU A 468 2.28 14.66 2.57
C GLU A 468 2.94 15.88 1.91
N VAL A 469 2.21 16.98 1.71
CA VAL A 469 2.74 18.23 1.15
C VAL A 469 3.50 18.98 2.23
N GLU A 470 2.90 19.16 3.39
CA GLU A 470 3.47 19.86 4.54
C GLU A 470 4.77 19.21 5.03
N ALA A 471 4.84 17.89 5.03
CA ALA A 471 6.06 17.15 5.36
C ALA A 471 7.17 17.40 4.33
N CYS A 472 6.81 17.49 3.04
CA CYS A 472 7.78 17.82 1.99
C CYS A 472 8.24 19.27 2.06
N GLU A 473 7.35 20.21 2.42
CA GLU A 473 7.70 21.61 2.70
C GLU A 473 8.66 21.71 3.92
N ALA A 474 8.46 20.89 4.95
CA ALA A 474 9.38 20.82 6.07
C ALA A 474 10.77 20.33 5.63
N VAL A 475 10.86 19.34 4.74
CA VAL A 475 12.13 18.90 4.14
C VAL A 475 12.80 20.06 3.40
N ALA A 476 12.06 20.84 2.60
CA ALA A 476 12.60 22.02 1.92
C ALA A 476 13.19 23.03 2.91
N GLN A 477 12.52 23.28 4.04
CA GLN A 477 12.99 24.18 5.08
C GLN A 477 14.27 23.66 5.76
N PHE A 478 14.37 22.35 6.05
CA PHE A 478 15.58 21.75 6.58
C PHE A 478 16.77 21.88 5.62
N TRP A 479 16.54 21.74 4.33
CA TRP A 479 17.56 21.91 3.31
C TRP A 479 17.99 23.38 3.13
N ASP A 480 17.04 24.31 3.17
CA ASP A 480 17.34 25.75 3.16
C ASP A 480 18.27 26.14 4.35
N ALA A 481 18.02 25.57 5.53
CA ALA A 481 18.84 25.80 6.72
C ALA A 481 20.31 25.36 6.60
N ILE A 482 20.61 24.46 5.65
CA ILE A 482 21.99 24.05 5.34
C ILE A 482 22.55 24.70 4.05
N GLY A 483 21.84 25.66 3.47
CA GLY A 483 22.28 26.45 2.31
C GLY A 483 21.83 25.93 0.95
N ILE A 484 20.91 24.96 0.90
CA ILE A 484 20.33 24.46 -0.35
C ILE A 484 19.19 25.38 -0.77
N ASN A 485 19.23 25.86 -2.02
CA ASN A 485 18.12 26.66 -2.58
C ASN A 485 17.08 25.75 -3.23
N VAL A 486 15.94 25.55 -2.57
CA VAL A 486 14.91 24.59 -3.00
C VAL A 486 13.88 25.27 -3.90
N ASP A 487 13.78 24.81 -5.15
CA ASP A 487 12.65 25.08 -6.04
C ASP A 487 11.53 24.06 -5.76
N PHE A 488 10.55 24.46 -4.94
CA PHE A 488 9.46 23.60 -4.51
C PHE A 488 8.33 23.56 -5.52
N GLN A 489 8.14 22.41 -6.19
CA GLN A 489 7.18 22.21 -7.27
C GLN A 489 5.92 21.47 -6.78
N ASN A 490 4.96 22.22 -6.22
CA ASN A 490 3.68 21.67 -5.78
C ASN A 490 2.74 21.45 -6.99
N VAL A 491 2.90 20.30 -7.66
CA VAL A 491 2.12 19.91 -8.84
C VAL A 491 1.32 18.64 -8.60
N PRO A 492 0.15 18.45 -9.25
CA PRO A 492 -0.63 17.23 -9.15
C PRO A 492 0.18 16.00 -9.53
N TYR A 493 -0.02 14.88 -8.83
CA TYR A 493 0.68 13.62 -9.11
C TYR A 493 0.51 13.14 -10.56
N GLY A 494 -0.65 13.37 -11.15
CA GLY A 494 -0.92 13.07 -12.56
C GLY A 494 -0.02 13.82 -13.55
N THR A 495 0.48 15.00 -13.18
CA THR A 495 1.44 15.80 -13.96
C THR A 495 2.87 15.32 -13.76
N TYR A 496 3.26 15.04 -12.52
CA TYR A 496 4.59 14.58 -12.16
C TYR A 496 4.90 13.14 -12.62
N ARG A 497 3.96 12.21 -12.39
CA ARG A 497 4.16 10.78 -12.60
C ARG A 497 4.62 10.41 -14.04
N PRO A 498 4.04 10.95 -15.12
CA PRO A 498 4.51 10.63 -16.48
C PRO A 498 5.98 10.93 -16.71
N THR A 499 6.52 12.03 -16.17
CA THR A 499 7.93 12.42 -16.31
C THR A 499 8.85 11.46 -15.55
N ALA A 500 8.44 11.03 -14.34
CA ALA A 500 9.17 10.03 -13.56
C ALA A 500 9.21 8.66 -14.29
N VAL A 501 8.07 8.22 -14.84
CA VAL A 501 7.98 6.95 -15.61
C VAL A 501 8.84 7.00 -16.89
N ALA A 502 8.82 8.13 -17.58
CA ALA A 502 9.62 8.34 -18.80
C ALA A 502 11.11 8.57 -18.51
N ARG A 503 11.51 8.64 -17.24
CA ARG A 503 12.88 8.99 -16.81
C ARG A 503 13.36 10.31 -17.40
N THR A 504 12.44 11.30 -17.43
CA THR A 504 12.72 12.67 -17.88
C THR A 504 12.60 13.70 -16.74
N TYR A 505 12.23 13.24 -15.53
CA TYR A 505 12.13 14.10 -14.36
C TYR A 505 13.52 14.43 -13.81
N GLU A 506 13.78 15.71 -13.63
CA GLU A 506 15.00 16.24 -13.01
C GLU A 506 14.69 16.76 -11.61
N GLY A 507 15.47 16.35 -10.62
CA GLY A 507 15.30 16.75 -9.23
C GLY A 507 15.13 15.59 -8.26
N VAL A 508 14.45 15.85 -7.14
CA VAL A 508 14.14 14.87 -6.10
C VAL A 508 12.68 14.96 -5.71
N SER A 509 12.12 13.90 -5.16
CA SER A 509 10.73 13.91 -4.72
C SER A 509 10.54 13.36 -3.33
N CYS A 510 9.60 13.94 -2.57
CA CYS A 510 9.01 13.27 -1.42
C CYS A 510 7.96 12.29 -1.95
N HIS A 511 8.20 11.00 -1.75
CA HIS A 511 7.34 9.97 -2.30
C HIS A 511 6.77 9.08 -1.22
N ASN A 512 5.46 8.85 -1.26
CA ASN A 512 4.79 7.95 -0.34
C ASN A 512 4.29 6.69 -1.05
N VAL A 513 4.30 5.57 -0.33
CA VAL A 513 3.81 4.27 -0.80
C VAL A 513 3.13 3.51 0.34
N GLY A 514 2.17 2.65 0.02
CA GLY A 514 1.54 1.76 0.99
C GLY A 514 2.41 0.56 1.36
N ALA A 515 1.84 -0.36 2.15
CA ALA A 515 2.48 -1.60 2.57
C ALA A 515 2.97 -2.45 1.41
N ARG A 516 3.95 -3.31 1.69
CA ARG A 516 4.53 -4.26 0.74
C ARG A 516 4.35 -5.69 1.25
N LEU A 517 4.31 -6.65 0.34
CA LEU A 517 4.40 -8.09 0.69
C LEU A 517 5.82 -8.48 1.11
N ALA A 518 6.81 -7.82 0.53
CA ALA A 518 8.23 -7.92 0.85
C ALA A 518 8.96 -6.70 0.27
N PRO A 519 10.13 -6.31 0.80
CA PRO A 519 10.90 -5.17 0.29
C PRO A 519 11.21 -5.26 -1.20
N ILE A 520 11.49 -6.45 -1.72
CA ILE A 520 11.79 -6.68 -3.15
C ILE A 520 10.70 -6.16 -4.09
N GLN A 521 9.45 -6.11 -3.64
CA GLN A 521 8.34 -5.56 -4.42
C GLN A 521 8.53 -4.06 -4.73
N GLY A 522 9.08 -3.30 -3.78
CA GLY A 522 9.42 -1.88 -3.98
C GLY A 522 10.72 -1.69 -4.74
N MET A 523 11.73 -2.48 -4.39
CA MET A 523 13.05 -2.45 -5.01
C MET A 523 13.01 -2.69 -6.52
N ALA A 524 12.08 -3.52 -7.01
CA ALA A 524 11.86 -3.75 -8.44
C ALA A 524 11.55 -2.46 -9.23
N SER A 525 11.11 -1.41 -8.56
CA SER A 525 10.88 -0.10 -9.18
C SER A 525 12.18 0.68 -9.47
N PHE A 526 13.34 0.17 -9.10
CA PHE A 526 14.67 0.74 -9.40
C PHE A 526 15.38 0.01 -10.55
N LEU A 527 14.68 -0.87 -11.28
CA LEU A 527 15.25 -1.56 -12.44
C LEU A 527 15.07 -0.77 -13.73
N ASN A 528 16.10 -0.78 -14.56
CA ASN A 528 16.04 -0.28 -15.93
C ASN A 528 14.97 -1.02 -16.76
N SER A 529 14.83 -2.32 -16.55
CA SER A 529 13.83 -3.17 -17.20
C SER A 529 12.41 -2.93 -16.70
N GLY A 530 12.22 -2.24 -15.56
CA GLY A 530 10.91 -2.00 -14.97
C GLY A 530 10.04 -1.07 -15.80
N ASN A 531 8.71 -1.30 -15.77
CA ASN A 531 7.74 -0.39 -16.42
C ASN A 531 7.57 0.92 -15.67
N PHE A 532 7.96 0.94 -14.42
CA PHE A 532 7.98 2.11 -13.55
C PHE A 532 9.35 2.19 -12.90
N SER A 533 9.98 3.36 -12.94
CA SER A 533 11.26 3.60 -12.29
C SER A 533 11.14 4.75 -11.31
N TRP A 534 11.83 4.62 -10.18
CA TRP A 534 12.06 5.72 -9.26
C TRP A 534 13.19 6.66 -9.70
N GLY A 535 13.67 6.51 -10.94
CA GLY A 535 14.71 7.36 -11.52
C GLY A 535 16.12 7.11 -11.00
N SER A 536 16.37 5.89 -10.49
CA SER A 536 17.67 5.45 -10.01
C SER A 536 17.93 4.01 -10.44
N GLU A 537 19.04 3.79 -11.12
CA GLU A 537 19.41 2.48 -11.66
C GLU A 537 20.94 2.33 -11.53
N HIS A 538 21.40 1.15 -11.12
CA HIS A 538 22.81 0.86 -10.94
C HIS A 538 23.14 -0.57 -11.35
N PRO A 539 24.33 -0.88 -11.92
CA PRO A 539 24.71 -2.26 -12.29
C PRO A 539 24.59 -3.26 -11.12
N ILE A 540 24.87 -2.85 -9.88
CA ILE A 540 24.71 -3.69 -8.69
C ILE A 540 23.23 -4.07 -8.48
N THR A 541 22.32 -3.11 -8.57
CA THR A 541 20.88 -3.37 -8.39
C THR A 541 20.28 -4.15 -9.55
N GLU A 542 20.77 -3.94 -10.78
CA GLU A 542 20.39 -4.72 -11.96
C GLU A 542 20.81 -6.21 -11.87
N ASP A 543 21.87 -6.53 -11.10
CA ASP A 543 22.23 -7.93 -10.80
C ASP A 543 21.38 -8.50 -9.63
N LEU A 544 21.35 -7.78 -8.50
CA LEU A 544 20.79 -8.32 -7.25
C LEU A 544 19.26 -8.45 -7.28
N ILE A 545 18.56 -7.43 -7.79
CA ILE A 545 17.09 -7.39 -7.75
C ILE A 545 16.45 -8.54 -8.55
N PRO A 546 16.84 -8.81 -9.82
CA PRO A 546 16.30 -9.94 -10.58
C PRO A 546 16.59 -11.30 -9.90
N ARG A 547 17.76 -11.46 -9.29
CA ARG A 547 18.10 -12.68 -8.54
C ARG A 547 17.16 -12.86 -7.34
N ALA A 548 16.88 -11.78 -6.60
CA ALA A 548 15.93 -11.83 -5.49
C ALA A 548 14.49 -12.12 -5.95
N GLN A 549 14.06 -11.54 -7.09
CA GLN A 549 12.74 -11.81 -7.68
C GLN A 549 12.57 -13.26 -8.13
N LYS A 550 13.64 -13.91 -8.58
CA LYS A 550 13.64 -15.31 -9.06
C LYS A 550 13.97 -16.32 -7.96
N SER A 551 14.32 -15.88 -6.76
CA SER A 551 14.68 -16.76 -5.65
C SER A 551 13.44 -17.44 -5.05
N VAL A 552 13.29 -18.73 -5.30
CA VAL A 552 12.20 -19.57 -4.79
C VAL A 552 12.35 -19.82 -3.28
N VAL A 553 13.58 -19.91 -2.80
CA VAL A 553 13.88 -20.08 -1.38
C VAL A 553 13.78 -18.74 -0.66
N THR A 554 12.86 -18.63 0.29
CA THR A 554 12.62 -17.39 1.03
C THR A 554 13.86 -16.86 1.74
N ALA A 555 14.69 -17.72 2.34
CA ALA A 555 15.90 -17.29 3.03
C ALA A 555 16.93 -16.67 2.07
N ASP A 556 17.08 -17.22 0.86
CA ASP A 556 17.99 -16.69 -0.16
C ASP A 556 17.50 -15.33 -0.69
N ARG A 557 16.17 -15.19 -0.87
CA ARG A 557 15.54 -13.91 -1.22
C ARG A 557 15.80 -12.84 -0.16
N ILE A 558 15.59 -13.19 1.11
CA ILE A 558 15.82 -12.30 2.25
C ILE A 558 17.29 -11.84 2.29
N ALA A 559 18.24 -12.76 2.10
CA ALA A 559 19.67 -12.42 2.08
C ALA A 559 20.01 -11.43 0.96
N LEU A 560 19.43 -11.60 -0.23
CA LEU A 560 19.60 -10.66 -1.34
C LEU A 560 18.94 -9.30 -1.06
N GLU A 561 17.75 -9.28 -0.45
CA GLU A 561 17.10 -8.02 0.00
C GLU A 561 17.98 -7.26 1.00
N ASP A 562 18.59 -7.96 1.95
CA ASP A 562 19.48 -7.36 2.95
C ASP A 562 20.76 -6.81 2.30
N GLU A 563 21.31 -7.49 1.27
CA GLU A 563 22.45 -7.01 0.49
C GLU A 563 22.10 -5.73 -0.29
N ILE A 564 20.92 -5.67 -0.91
CA ILE A 564 20.43 -4.47 -1.60
C ILE A 564 20.22 -3.32 -0.60
N ALA A 565 19.63 -3.61 0.56
CA ALA A 565 19.44 -2.61 1.60
C ALA A 565 20.75 -2.05 2.12
N ALA A 566 21.76 -2.89 2.31
CA ALA A 566 23.11 -2.47 2.71
C ALA A 566 23.72 -1.52 1.67
N PHE A 567 23.54 -1.80 0.37
CA PHE A 567 23.97 -0.90 -0.71
C PHE A 567 23.24 0.44 -0.63
N TYR A 568 21.91 0.45 -0.47
CA TYR A 568 21.12 1.69 -0.38
C TYR A 568 21.51 2.52 0.85
N ILE A 569 21.75 1.88 1.98
CA ILE A 569 22.13 2.56 3.21
C ILE A 569 23.55 3.12 3.13
N ASN A 570 24.52 2.31 2.73
CA ASN A 570 25.94 2.70 2.74
C ASN A 570 26.25 3.77 1.69
N GLU A 571 25.60 3.70 0.54
CA GLU A 571 25.80 4.61 -0.57
C GLU A 571 24.75 5.74 -0.63
N VAL A 572 23.76 5.75 0.27
CA VAL A 572 22.59 6.63 0.25
C VAL A 572 22.00 6.66 -1.16
N PHE A 573 21.87 5.45 -1.75
CA PHE A 573 21.52 5.30 -3.16
C PHE A 573 20.02 5.23 -3.36
N GLY A 574 19.53 5.94 -4.38
CA GLY A 574 18.15 5.89 -4.82
C GLY A 574 17.16 6.57 -3.89
N GLU A 575 17.22 6.29 -2.59
CA GLU A 575 16.25 6.82 -1.63
C GLU A 575 16.78 6.97 -0.20
N THR A 576 16.04 7.73 0.60
CA THR A 576 16.13 7.74 2.07
C THR A 576 14.73 7.77 2.67
N GLY A 577 14.49 7.00 3.72
CA GLY A 577 13.22 7.01 4.43
C GLY A 577 13.00 8.29 5.24
N LEU A 578 11.74 8.66 5.42
CA LEU A 578 11.31 9.75 6.27
C LEU A 578 10.53 9.22 7.48
N TYR A 579 9.35 8.71 7.22
CA TYR A 579 8.45 8.23 8.26
C TYR A 579 7.48 7.16 7.73
N VAL A 580 6.93 6.43 8.67
CA VAL A 580 5.66 5.70 8.52
C VAL A 580 4.57 6.52 9.20
N VAL A 581 3.40 6.64 8.60
CA VAL A 581 2.25 7.32 9.20
C VAL A 581 1.09 6.34 9.36
N ASP A 582 0.39 6.47 10.48
CA ASP A 582 -0.83 5.74 10.77
C ASP A 582 -2.03 6.43 10.12
N ASN A 583 -3.09 5.66 9.88
CA ASN A 583 -4.38 6.24 9.50
C ASN A 583 -5.29 6.38 10.72
N VAL A 584 -6.08 7.44 10.70
CA VAL A 584 -7.09 7.67 11.73
C VAL A 584 -8.43 7.95 11.05
N TRP A 585 -9.44 7.15 11.39
CA TRP A 585 -10.77 7.24 10.84
C TRP A 585 -11.79 7.65 11.91
N PRO A 586 -12.64 8.64 11.64
CA PRO A 586 -13.75 8.99 12.51
C PRO A 586 -14.86 7.95 12.38
N VAL A 587 -15.38 7.49 13.50
CA VAL A 587 -16.52 6.58 13.61
C VAL A 587 -17.68 7.35 14.22
N GLY A 588 -18.73 7.54 13.45
CA GLY A 588 -19.91 8.31 13.88
C GLY A 588 -20.70 7.63 15.00
N PRO A 589 -21.55 8.39 15.70
CA PRO A 589 -22.32 7.87 16.83
C PRO A 589 -23.34 6.79 16.46
N ASN A 590 -23.71 6.68 15.19
CA ASN A 590 -24.75 5.76 14.71
C ASN A 590 -24.19 4.42 14.18
N ILE A 591 -22.88 4.28 14.10
CA ILE A 591 -22.22 3.06 13.64
C ILE A 591 -21.28 2.50 14.69
N ASN A 592 -21.07 1.19 14.68
CA ASN A 592 -20.05 0.56 15.50
C ASN A 592 -18.68 0.68 14.81
N PRO A 593 -17.59 0.76 15.60
CA PRO A 593 -16.26 0.57 15.05
C PRO A 593 -16.22 -0.76 14.29
N TRP A 594 -15.67 -0.74 13.10
CA TRP A 594 -15.47 -1.97 12.36
C TRP A 594 -14.08 -2.53 12.71
N GLY A 595 -14.03 -3.75 13.19
CA GLY A 595 -12.84 -4.33 13.77
C GLY A 595 -11.68 -4.59 12.78
N ASP A 596 -10.92 -5.61 12.99
CA ASP A 596 -9.61 -5.92 12.39
C ASP A 596 -9.52 -5.89 10.85
N PHE A 597 -10.63 -5.87 10.15
CA PHE A 597 -10.67 -5.85 8.67
C PHE A 597 -10.15 -4.55 8.05
N ILE A 598 -10.14 -3.47 8.80
CA ILE A 598 -9.58 -2.18 8.38
C ILE A 598 -8.08 -2.22 8.16
N LYS A 599 -7.39 -3.07 8.87
CA LYS A 599 -5.97 -3.30 8.67
C LYS A 599 -5.62 -3.78 7.26
N GLN A 600 -6.61 -3.91 6.37
CA GLN A 600 -6.45 -4.39 5.00
C GLN A 600 -6.43 -3.30 3.94
N GLY A 601 -6.51 -2.02 4.29
CA GLY A 601 -6.52 -0.91 3.33
C GLY A 601 -5.23 -0.11 3.32
N ASP A 602 -4.84 0.33 2.12
CA ASP A 602 -4.00 1.52 2.01
C ASP A 602 -4.75 2.67 2.72
N LEU A 603 -4.03 3.55 3.40
CA LEU A 603 -4.54 4.70 4.14
C LEU A 603 -5.60 5.52 3.47
N ARG A 604 -5.53 5.56 2.18
CA ARG A 604 -6.40 6.36 1.34
C ARG A 604 -7.75 5.71 1.14
N GLN A 605 -7.98 4.52 1.76
CA GLN A 605 -9.12 3.70 1.46
C GLN A 605 -9.64 3.00 2.70
N ILE A 606 -10.91 3.18 2.96
CA ILE A 606 -11.63 2.34 3.89
C ILE A 606 -12.04 1.07 3.14
N ASN A 607 -11.66 -0.08 3.67
CA ASN A 607 -12.15 -1.38 3.24
C ASN A 607 -13.00 -2.01 4.33
N GLY A 608 -13.74 -3.05 3.99
CA GLY A 608 -14.50 -3.80 4.97
C GLY A 608 -15.81 -3.12 5.35
N PHE A 609 -16.41 -2.32 4.47
CA PHE A 609 -17.72 -1.70 4.69
C PHE A 609 -18.82 -2.71 5.02
N GLU A 610 -18.71 -3.94 4.54
CA GLU A 610 -19.62 -5.06 4.85
C GLU A 610 -19.54 -5.51 6.31
N TYR A 611 -18.48 -5.15 7.03
CA TYR A 611 -18.32 -5.43 8.47
C TYR A 611 -18.81 -4.30 9.37
N MET A 612 -19.10 -3.13 8.80
CA MET A 612 -19.70 -2.03 9.55
C MET A 612 -21.15 -2.35 9.89
N THR A 613 -21.54 -2.05 11.13
CA THR A 613 -22.90 -2.31 11.62
C THR A 613 -23.51 -1.06 12.23
N PRO A 614 -24.83 -0.88 12.14
CA PRO A 614 -25.48 0.17 12.89
C PRO A 614 -25.31 -0.08 14.40
N ARG A 615 -25.27 1.01 15.18
CA ARG A 615 -25.16 0.96 16.63
C ARG A 615 -26.52 0.76 17.25
#